data_121f0ab15776507c3838e4876b806d72
#
_entry.id   121f0ab15776507c3838e4876b806d72
#
_cell.length_a   1.000
_cell.length_b   1.000
_cell.length_c   1.000
_cell.angle_alpha   90.00
_cell.angle_beta   90.00
_cell.angle_gamma   90.00
#
_symmetry.space_group_name_H-M   'P 1'
#
loop_
_entity.id
_entity.type
_entity.pdbx_description
1 polymer ?
#
loop_
_entity_poly.entity_id
_entity_poly.type
_entity_poly.pdbx_seq_one_letter_code
_entity_poly.pdbx_strand_id
1 'polypeptide(L)'
;MTTTNMGSPMRLRSVLFVPGVRPERFDKALASGADAVIIDLEDAVAPGEKDVARAAVVAWLQARAAVAPLHTTASLLLRVNGVDTPAFADDLTLVHHPVWGGIVLPKVETAASMGALRGAGVHTVIPMIETLAGLDAATEIASAPGVSRLAFGSLDFQADLGMRDALDEELLPFRAQLVMASRRAGIGAPIDGVTTAIDNAERLSADVRRARRLGFAGKLCIHPRQVTLVNTLFAPTPDEIAWATRVVAATDATRGGAVAVDGMMVDTPVLLRAQAILADAD
;
A
#
# COMPACT_ATOMS: atom_id res chain seq x y z
N MET A 1 6.98 -12.56 -28.97
CA MET A 1 6.86 -12.33 -27.52
C MET A 1 6.70 -10.84 -27.32
N THR A 2 5.45 -10.41 -27.18
CA THR A 2 5.10 -8.99 -26.98
C THR A 2 5.37 -8.64 -25.52
N THR A 3 6.44 -7.90 -25.27
CA THR A 3 6.70 -7.26 -23.96
C THR A 3 5.59 -6.22 -23.75
N THR A 4 4.58 -6.60 -22.98
CA THR A 4 3.63 -5.65 -22.42
C THR A 4 4.43 -4.66 -21.57
N ASN A 5 4.40 -3.40 -21.95
CA ASN A 5 5.00 -2.30 -21.20
C ASN A 5 4.25 -2.19 -19.86
N MET A 6 4.72 -2.92 -18.86
CA MET A 6 4.27 -2.78 -17.48
C MET A 6 4.84 -1.45 -17.02
N GLY A 7 4.01 -0.42 -16.96
CA GLY A 7 4.38 0.85 -16.35
C GLY A 7 5.08 0.61 -15.01
N SER A 8 6.02 1.47 -14.66
CA SER A 8 6.75 1.37 -13.38
C SER A 8 5.76 1.12 -12.25
N PRO A 9 6.00 0.15 -11.36
CA PRO A 9 5.06 -0.17 -10.29
C PRO A 9 4.81 1.07 -9.45
N MET A 10 3.53 1.34 -9.17
CA MET A 10 3.09 2.48 -8.35
C MET A 10 3.89 2.51 -7.04
N ARG A 11 4.60 3.62 -6.79
CA ARG A 11 5.31 3.84 -5.53
C ARG A 11 4.29 4.09 -4.42
N LEU A 12 4.31 3.35 -3.34
CA LEU A 12 3.33 3.41 -2.24
C LEU A 12 4.01 3.29 -0.87
N ARG A 13 5.02 4.14 -0.59
CA ARG A 13 5.70 4.17 0.72
C ARG A 13 4.76 4.67 1.81
N SER A 14 4.13 5.82 1.58
CA SER A 14 3.12 6.38 2.47
C SER A 14 1.77 6.41 1.80
N VAL A 15 0.77 5.81 2.46
CA VAL A 15 -0.60 5.70 1.97
C VAL A 15 -1.52 6.33 3.01
N LEU A 16 -1.95 7.57 2.77
CA LEU A 16 -2.65 8.41 3.74
C LEU A 16 -4.17 8.30 3.63
N PHE A 17 -4.82 7.93 4.72
CA PHE A 17 -6.28 7.96 4.82
C PHE A 17 -6.83 9.38 4.99
N VAL A 18 -7.96 9.65 4.33
CA VAL A 18 -8.77 10.84 4.55
C VAL A 18 -10.27 10.45 4.55
N PRO A 19 -11.04 10.80 5.59
CA PRO A 19 -12.46 10.44 5.66
C PRO A 19 -13.27 11.06 4.52
N GLY A 20 -14.14 10.28 3.87
CA GLY A 20 -14.99 10.71 2.75
C GLY A 20 -15.97 11.83 3.11
N VAL A 21 -16.32 11.97 4.38
CA VAL A 21 -17.18 13.07 4.91
C VAL A 21 -16.40 14.39 5.14
N ARG A 22 -15.11 14.44 4.79
CA ARG A 22 -14.26 15.62 5.03
C ARG A 22 -13.63 16.14 3.73
N PRO A 23 -14.45 16.56 2.73
CA PRO A 23 -13.95 16.98 1.42
C PRO A 23 -12.97 18.16 1.49
N GLU A 24 -13.06 19.02 2.49
CA GLU A 24 -12.14 20.12 2.74
C GLU A 24 -10.70 19.66 3.07
N ARG A 25 -10.50 18.36 3.34
CA ARG A 25 -9.19 17.75 3.62
C ARG A 25 -8.58 17.05 2.41
N PHE A 26 -9.33 16.77 1.35
CA PHE A 26 -8.84 15.97 0.22
C PHE A 26 -7.64 16.65 -0.46
N ASP A 27 -7.76 17.93 -0.79
CA ASP A 27 -6.66 18.67 -1.43
C ASP A 27 -5.43 18.81 -0.53
N LYS A 28 -5.65 18.98 0.78
CA LYS A 28 -4.55 19.01 1.76
C LYS A 28 -3.87 17.66 1.89
N ALA A 29 -4.62 16.56 1.82
CA ALA A 29 -4.05 15.21 1.84
C ALA A 29 -3.21 14.96 0.58
N LEU A 30 -3.70 15.35 -0.61
CA LEU A 30 -2.95 15.25 -1.87
C LEU A 30 -1.69 16.12 -1.88
N ALA A 31 -1.71 17.27 -1.22
CA ALA A 31 -0.55 18.14 -1.07
C ALA A 31 0.41 17.75 0.06
N SER A 32 0.13 16.67 0.81
CA SER A 32 0.93 16.27 1.98
C SER A 32 2.29 15.64 1.64
N GLY A 33 2.52 15.32 0.36
CA GLY A 33 3.69 14.56 -0.10
C GLY A 33 3.54 13.05 0.08
N ALA A 34 2.33 12.54 0.41
CA ALA A 34 2.05 11.11 0.40
C ALA A 34 2.17 10.52 -1.01
N ASP A 35 2.69 9.30 -1.13
CA ASP A 35 2.73 8.60 -2.42
C ASP A 35 1.32 8.23 -2.90
N ALA A 36 0.40 7.96 -1.96
CA ALA A 36 -1.03 7.79 -2.25
C ALA A 36 -1.92 8.36 -1.14
N VAL A 37 -3.13 8.75 -1.55
CA VAL A 37 -4.21 9.18 -0.64
C VAL A 37 -5.40 8.26 -0.84
N ILE A 38 -5.92 7.68 0.25
CA ILE A 38 -7.15 6.88 0.27
C ILE A 38 -8.28 7.78 0.74
N ILE A 39 -9.25 8.08 -0.15
CA ILE A 39 -10.54 8.59 0.30
C ILE A 39 -11.32 7.41 0.87
N ASP A 40 -11.71 7.52 2.12
CA ASP A 40 -12.27 6.42 2.89
C ASP A 40 -13.79 6.54 3.01
N LEU A 41 -14.52 5.54 2.54
CA LEU A 41 -15.97 5.41 2.69
C LEU A 41 -16.35 4.38 3.78
N GLU A 42 -15.36 3.71 4.37
CA GLU A 42 -15.57 2.61 5.31
C GLU A 42 -15.46 3.09 6.76
N ASP A 43 -14.54 2.64 7.57
CA ASP A 43 -14.51 2.84 9.04
C ASP A 43 -14.40 4.30 9.49
N ALA A 44 -13.78 5.17 8.67
CA ALA A 44 -13.74 6.60 8.99
C ALA A 44 -15.06 7.36 8.73
N VAL A 45 -16.11 6.66 8.32
CA VAL A 45 -17.44 7.21 8.02
C VAL A 45 -18.49 6.44 8.81
N ALA A 46 -19.26 7.13 9.65
CA ALA A 46 -20.35 6.51 10.41
C ALA A 46 -21.41 5.88 9.48
N PRO A 47 -22.10 4.80 9.89
CA PRO A 47 -23.09 4.12 9.03
C PRO A 47 -24.16 5.06 8.45
N GLY A 48 -24.64 6.01 9.24
CA GLY A 48 -25.66 7.00 8.78
C GLY A 48 -25.12 8.11 7.89
N GLU A 49 -23.80 8.19 7.67
CA GLU A 49 -23.13 9.23 6.88
C GLU A 49 -22.56 8.71 5.55
N LYS A 50 -22.77 7.43 5.23
CA LYS A 50 -22.23 6.82 4.00
C LYS A 50 -22.69 7.55 2.72
N ASP A 51 -23.97 7.91 2.65
CA ASP A 51 -24.52 8.66 1.51
C ASP A 51 -23.94 10.07 1.43
N VAL A 52 -23.75 10.72 2.56
CA VAL A 52 -23.14 12.05 2.65
C VAL A 52 -21.70 12.00 2.15
N ALA A 53 -20.95 10.97 2.54
CA ALA A 53 -19.58 10.77 2.09
C ALA A 53 -19.51 10.56 0.56
N ARG A 54 -20.35 9.68 0.00
CA ARG A 54 -20.44 9.47 -1.45
C ARG A 54 -20.77 10.77 -2.19
N ALA A 55 -21.78 11.50 -1.74
CA ALA A 55 -22.17 12.78 -2.34
C ALA A 55 -21.02 13.81 -2.28
N ALA A 56 -20.31 13.89 -1.16
CA ALA A 56 -19.16 14.78 -0.99
C ALA A 56 -18.02 14.45 -1.96
N VAL A 57 -17.72 13.15 -2.15
CA VAL A 57 -16.71 12.68 -3.11
C VAL A 57 -17.12 13.05 -4.54
N VAL A 58 -18.38 12.80 -4.93
CA VAL A 58 -18.89 13.16 -6.27
C VAL A 58 -18.79 14.67 -6.51
N ALA A 59 -19.24 15.48 -5.56
CA ALA A 59 -19.19 16.94 -5.67
C ALA A 59 -17.75 17.46 -5.81
N TRP A 60 -16.81 16.89 -5.04
CA TRP A 60 -15.41 17.25 -5.12
C TRP A 60 -14.79 16.85 -6.49
N LEU A 61 -15.09 15.65 -7.01
CA LEU A 61 -14.64 15.21 -8.32
C LEU A 61 -15.16 16.11 -9.44
N GLN A 62 -16.46 16.51 -9.38
CA GLN A 62 -17.08 17.40 -10.36
C GLN A 62 -16.44 18.80 -10.33
N ALA A 63 -16.22 19.35 -9.14
CA ALA A 63 -15.58 20.64 -8.97
C ALA A 63 -14.14 20.64 -9.56
N ARG A 64 -13.41 19.54 -9.40
CA ARG A 64 -12.05 19.44 -9.93
C ARG A 64 -12.01 19.24 -11.44
N ALA A 65 -12.93 18.49 -12.01
CA ALA A 65 -13.03 18.32 -13.47
C ALA A 65 -13.19 19.66 -14.20
N ALA A 66 -13.75 20.67 -13.52
CA ALA A 66 -13.97 22.01 -14.05
C ALA A 66 -12.73 22.94 -13.97
N VAL A 67 -11.70 22.59 -13.18
CA VAL A 67 -10.65 23.55 -12.78
C VAL A 67 -9.26 23.26 -13.37
N ALA A 68 -8.92 22.09 -13.81
CA ALA A 68 -7.68 21.61 -14.44
C ALA A 68 -7.27 20.22 -13.92
N PRO A 69 -6.37 19.49 -14.64
CA PRO A 69 -5.89 18.17 -14.19
C PRO A 69 -5.27 18.25 -12.80
N LEU A 70 -5.45 17.18 -12.02
CA LEU A 70 -4.75 16.98 -10.75
C LEU A 70 -3.23 17.02 -10.99
N HIS A 71 -2.59 18.15 -10.75
CA HIS A 71 -1.14 18.23 -10.70
C HIS A 71 -0.64 17.71 -9.34
N THR A 72 -0.80 16.41 -9.11
CA THR A 72 -0.26 15.75 -7.93
C THR A 72 0.55 14.54 -8.35
N THR A 73 1.63 14.29 -7.63
CA THR A 73 2.40 13.04 -7.74
C THR A 73 1.75 11.90 -6.96
N ALA A 74 0.82 12.21 -6.06
CA ALA A 74 0.11 11.23 -5.25
C ALA A 74 -0.93 10.47 -6.08
N SER A 75 -0.93 9.15 -5.97
CA SER A 75 -2.03 8.31 -6.49
C SER A 75 -3.27 8.50 -5.62
N LEU A 76 -4.43 8.64 -6.26
CA LEU A 76 -5.71 8.73 -5.55
C LEU A 76 -6.38 7.37 -5.52
N LEU A 77 -6.67 6.87 -4.33
CA LEU A 77 -7.33 5.58 -4.09
C LEU A 77 -8.67 5.81 -3.40
N LEU A 78 -9.61 4.90 -3.59
CA LEU A 78 -10.89 4.88 -2.89
C LEU A 78 -11.00 3.61 -2.04
N ARG A 79 -11.20 3.73 -0.73
CA ARG A 79 -11.62 2.59 0.09
C ARG A 79 -13.13 2.53 0.11
N VAL A 80 -13.68 1.48 -0.48
CA VAL A 80 -15.11 1.16 -0.47
C VAL A 80 -15.48 0.40 0.80
N ASN A 81 -16.75 0.21 1.07
CA ASN A 81 -17.24 -0.65 2.15
C ASN A 81 -17.01 -2.14 1.81
N GLY A 82 -17.06 -3.01 2.81
CA GLY A 82 -16.91 -4.46 2.61
C GLY A 82 -18.01 -5.04 1.72
N VAL A 83 -17.70 -6.07 0.94
CA VAL A 83 -18.60 -6.68 -0.06
C VAL A 83 -19.91 -7.19 0.52
N ASP A 84 -19.91 -7.56 1.79
CA ASP A 84 -21.08 -8.11 2.50
C ASP A 84 -21.96 -7.01 3.14
N THR A 85 -21.64 -5.73 2.90
CA THR A 85 -22.39 -4.60 3.45
C THR A 85 -23.34 -4.00 2.42
N PRO A 86 -24.51 -3.49 2.83
CA PRO A 86 -25.43 -2.78 1.92
C PRO A 86 -24.77 -1.59 1.21
N ALA A 87 -23.84 -0.88 1.89
CA ALA A 87 -23.16 0.29 1.36
C ALA A 87 -22.23 -0.03 0.17
N PHE A 88 -21.75 -1.26 0.05
CA PHE A 88 -20.86 -1.65 -1.04
C PHE A 88 -21.49 -1.46 -2.42
N ALA A 89 -22.74 -1.87 -2.59
CA ALA A 89 -23.44 -1.74 -3.87
C ALA A 89 -23.53 -0.28 -4.35
N ASP A 90 -23.76 0.64 -3.40
CA ASP A 90 -23.83 2.07 -3.69
C ASP A 90 -22.43 2.64 -4.01
N ASP A 91 -21.38 2.16 -3.34
CA ASP A 91 -20.00 2.58 -3.59
C ASP A 91 -19.52 2.21 -5.00
N LEU A 92 -20.06 1.13 -5.59
CA LEU A 92 -19.74 0.73 -6.97
C LEU A 92 -20.07 1.82 -8.00
N THR A 93 -20.95 2.75 -7.69
CA THR A 93 -21.25 3.89 -8.58
C THR A 93 -20.05 4.84 -8.73
N LEU A 94 -19.13 4.85 -7.78
CA LEU A 94 -17.96 5.73 -7.76
C LEU A 94 -16.71 5.11 -8.39
N VAL A 95 -16.60 3.77 -8.39
CA VAL A 95 -15.34 3.09 -8.79
C VAL A 95 -14.98 3.25 -10.27
N HIS A 96 -15.92 3.65 -11.10
CA HIS A 96 -15.70 3.86 -12.54
C HIS A 96 -14.97 5.17 -12.87
N HIS A 97 -14.84 6.09 -11.93
CA HIS A 97 -14.23 7.38 -12.22
C HIS A 97 -12.71 7.21 -12.51
N PRO A 98 -12.21 7.72 -13.65
CA PRO A 98 -10.84 7.45 -14.12
C PRO A 98 -9.75 8.07 -13.25
N VAL A 99 -10.10 8.87 -12.26
CA VAL A 99 -9.15 9.46 -11.31
C VAL A 99 -8.56 8.42 -10.36
N TRP A 100 -9.25 7.30 -10.14
CA TRP A 100 -8.79 6.29 -9.20
C TRP A 100 -7.62 5.49 -9.78
N GLY A 101 -6.47 5.58 -9.12
CA GLY A 101 -5.33 4.71 -9.37
C GLY A 101 -5.53 3.28 -8.89
N GLY A 102 -6.56 3.06 -8.06
CA GLY A 102 -6.97 1.74 -7.55
C GLY A 102 -8.04 1.84 -6.48
N ILE A 103 -8.66 0.68 -6.19
CA ILE A 103 -9.67 0.53 -5.15
C ILE A 103 -9.10 -0.28 -4.00
N VAL A 104 -9.25 0.21 -2.78
CA VAL A 104 -8.93 -0.50 -1.55
C VAL A 104 -10.19 -1.23 -1.07
N LEU A 105 -10.12 -2.54 -0.95
CA LEU A 105 -11.23 -3.38 -0.50
C LEU A 105 -10.95 -3.89 0.91
N PRO A 106 -11.73 -3.49 1.92
CA PRO A 106 -11.56 -3.94 3.29
C PRO A 106 -12.12 -5.35 3.51
N LYS A 107 -11.70 -5.98 4.58
CA LYS A 107 -12.26 -7.24 5.13
C LYS A 107 -12.37 -8.35 4.09
N VAL A 108 -11.31 -8.51 3.27
CA VAL A 108 -11.29 -9.50 2.20
C VAL A 108 -10.93 -10.87 2.78
N GLU A 109 -11.83 -11.83 2.62
CA GLU A 109 -11.66 -13.19 3.11
C GLU A 109 -11.57 -14.24 2.00
N THR A 110 -11.91 -13.88 0.77
CA THR A 110 -11.84 -14.80 -0.39
C THR A 110 -11.41 -14.06 -1.67
N ALA A 111 -10.80 -14.76 -2.60
CA ALA A 111 -10.49 -14.21 -3.93
C ALA A 111 -11.75 -13.83 -4.73
N ALA A 112 -12.90 -14.47 -4.46
CA ALA A 112 -14.18 -14.18 -5.09
C ALA A 112 -14.65 -12.74 -4.80
N SER A 113 -14.27 -12.15 -3.67
CA SER A 113 -14.60 -10.77 -3.31
C SER A 113 -14.12 -9.73 -4.36
N MET A 114 -13.08 -10.07 -5.14
CA MET A 114 -12.61 -9.20 -6.24
C MET A 114 -13.56 -9.20 -7.44
N GLY A 115 -14.47 -10.20 -7.54
CA GLY A 115 -15.32 -10.40 -8.71
C GLY A 115 -16.25 -9.23 -8.99
N ALA A 116 -16.88 -8.67 -7.96
CA ALA A 116 -17.80 -7.52 -8.09
C ALA A 116 -17.07 -6.26 -8.59
N LEU A 117 -15.89 -5.96 -8.05
CA LEU A 117 -15.08 -4.83 -8.52
C LEU A 117 -14.62 -5.01 -9.96
N ARG A 118 -14.24 -6.23 -10.34
CA ARG A 118 -13.87 -6.54 -11.73
C ARG A 118 -15.06 -6.41 -12.68
N GLY A 119 -16.24 -6.89 -12.27
CA GLY A 119 -17.50 -6.70 -13.01
C GLY A 119 -17.83 -5.22 -13.21
N ALA A 120 -17.43 -4.39 -12.26
CA ALA A 120 -17.51 -2.93 -12.33
C ALA A 120 -16.30 -2.28 -13.07
N GLY A 121 -15.48 -3.02 -13.80
CA GLY A 121 -14.38 -2.48 -14.62
C GLY A 121 -13.16 -2.00 -13.83
N VAL A 122 -13.03 -2.35 -12.56
CA VAL A 122 -11.84 -2.01 -11.75
C VAL A 122 -10.68 -2.93 -12.13
N HIS A 123 -9.54 -2.35 -12.49
CA HIS A 123 -8.34 -3.07 -12.91
C HIS A 123 -7.24 -3.15 -11.84
N THR A 124 -7.29 -2.29 -10.83
CA THR A 124 -6.31 -2.25 -9.74
C THR A 124 -7.01 -2.31 -8.40
N VAL A 125 -6.77 -3.38 -7.64
CA VAL A 125 -7.34 -3.59 -6.32
C VAL A 125 -6.21 -3.80 -5.29
N ILE A 126 -6.39 -3.20 -4.12
CA ILE A 126 -5.55 -3.40 -2.93
C ILE A 126 -6.46 -4.02 -1.85
N PRO A 127 -6.55 -5.34 -1.74
CA PRO A 127 -7.31 -5.99 -0.67
C PRO A 127 -6.62 -5.78 0.68
N MET A 128 -7.41 -5.45 1.71
CA MET A 128 -6.95 -5.40 3.09
C MET A 128 -7.17 -6.76 3.75
N ILE A 129 -6.11 -7.31 4.30
CA ILE A 129 -6.11 -8.53 5.09
C ILE A 129 -6.15 -8.11 6.55
N GLU A 130 -7.29 -8.33 7.17
CA GLU A 130 -7.59 -7.82 8.50
C GLU A 130 -8.49 -8.78 9.33
N THR A 131 -8.63 -10.03 8.84
CA THR A 131 -9.25 -11.15 9.55
C THR A 131 -8.39 -12.40 9.42
N LEU A 132 -8.59 -13.39 10.31
CA LEU A 132 -7.93 -14.69 10.22
C LEU A 132 -8.28 -15.41 8.91
N ALA A 133 -9.56 -15.40 8.53
CA ALA A 133 -10.00 -16.01 7.27
C ALA A 133 -9.30 -15.37 6.05
N GLY A 134 -9.18 -14.05 6.05
CA GLY A 134 -8.42 -13.33 5.00
C GLY A 134 -6.93 -13.69 4.98
N LEU A 135 -6.33 -13.90 6.14
CA LEU A 135 -4.94 -14.33 6.24
C LEU A 135 -4.73 -15.74 5.71
N ASP A 136 -5.62 -16.67 6.06
CA ASP A 136 -5.59 -18.06 5.58
C ASP A 136 -5.70 -18.12 4.05
N ALA A 137 -6.52 -17.24 3.45
CA ALA A 137 -6.71 -17.13 2.00
C ALA A 137 -5.72 -16.15 1.32
N ALA A 138 -4.77 -15.54 2.05
CA ALA A 138 -3.97 -14.41 1.54
C ALA A 138 -3.21 -14.71 0.24
N THR A 139 -2.73 -15.95 0.04
CA THR A 139 -2.04 -16.33 -1.21
C THR A 139 -3.03 -16.41 -2.39
N GLU A 140 -4.23 -16.93 -2.17
CA GLU A 140 -5.29 -17.01 -3.18
C GLU A 140 -5.78 -15.60 -3.54
N ILE A 141 -6.05 -14.76 -2.52
CA ILE A 141 -6.45 -13.37 -2.68
C ILE A 141 -5.39 -12.59 -3.48
N ALA A 142 -4.11 -12.72 -3.09
CA ALA A 142 -3.01 -12.05 -3.77
C ALA A 142 -2.86 -12.47 -5.25
N SER A 143 -3.22 -13.72 -5.56
CA SER A 143 -3.16 -14.26 -6.93
C SER A 143 -4.37 -13.90 -7.79
N ALA A 144 -5.39 -13.26 -7.21
CA ALA A 144 -6.58 -12.87 -7.95
C ALA A 144 -6.24 -11.77 -9.00
N PRO A 145 -6.82 -11.84 -10.20
CA PRO A 145 -6.55 -10.86 -11.24
C PRO A 145 -6.93 -9.44 -10.81
N GLY A 146 -6.02 -8.49 -11.06
CA GLY A 146 -6.20 -7.08 -10.70
C GLY A 146 -5.67 -6.72 -9.31
N VAL A 147 -5.26 -7.68 -8.50
CA VAL A 147 -4.61 -7.39 -7.23
C VAL A 147 -3.18 -6.90 -7.47
N SER A 148 -2.89 -5.69 -7.01
CA SER A 148 -1.58 -5.06 -7.18
C SER A 148 -0.67 -5.25 -5.97
N ARG A 149 -1.23 -5.18 -4.76
CA ARG A 149 -0.57 -5.34 -3.46
C ARG A 149 -1.60 -5.78 -2.43
N LEU A 150 -1.14 -6.37 -1.33
CA LEU A 150 -1.94 -6.53 -0.11
C LEU A 150 -1.72 -5.34 0.83
N ALA A 151 -2.72 -5.01 1.66
CA ALA A 151 -2.56 -4.11 2.79
C ALA A 151 -2.91 -4.84 4.09
N PHE A 152 -2.22 -4.52 5.18
CA PHE A 152 -2.47 -5.13 6.49
C PHE A 152 -3.36 -4.24 7.36
N GLY A 153 -4.58 -4.66 7.63
CA GLY A 153 -5.49 -4.00 8.58
C GLY A 153 -5.21 -4.48 10.02
N SER A 154 -4.06 -4.08 10.58
CA SER A 154 -3.53 -4.65 11.81
C SER A 154 -4.39 -4.43 13.06
N LEU A 155 -5.25 -3.42 13.10
CA LEU A 155 -6.15 -3.16 14.24
C LEU A 155 -7.35 -4.11 14.22
N ASP A 156 -8.02 -4.21 13.06
CA ASP A 156 -9.14 -5.12 12.87
C ASP A 156 -8.69 -6.57 13.02
N PHE A 157 -7.50 -6.91 12.52
CA PHE A 157 -6.89 -8.21 12.68
C PHE A 157 -6.69 -8.60 14.16
N GLN A 158 -6.23 -7.65 14.99
CA GLN A 158 -6.11 -7.88 16.43
C GLN A 158 -7.47 -8.08 17.09
N ALA A 159 -8.48 -7.29 16.65
CA ALA A 159 -9.84 -7.43 17.15
C ALA A 159 -10.46 -8.80 16.77
N ASP A 160 -10.29 -9.24 15.54
CA ASP A 160 -10.77 -10.53 15.04
C ASP A 160 -10.16 -11.70 15.83
N LEU A 161 -8.87 -11.65 16.11
CA LEU A 161 -8.18 -12.67 16.93
C LEU A 161 -8.42 -12.54 18.44
N GLY A 162 -9.14 -11.52 18.91
CA GLY A 162 -9.34 -11.27 20.32
C GLY A 162 -8.05 -10.91 21.08
N MET A 163 -7.05 -10.37 20.37
CA MET A 163 -5.79 -9.96 20.98
C MET A 163 -6.00 -8.73 21.88
N ARG A 164 -5.38 -8.74 23.03
CA ARG A 164 -5.45 -7.63 23.99
C ARG A 164 -4.04 -7.14 24.30
N ASP A 165 -3.85 -5.82 24.20
CA ASP A 165 -2.56 -5.16 24.49
C ASP A 165 -1.38 -5.77 23.70
N ALA A 166 -1.64 -6.27 22.49
CA ALA A 166 -0.63 -6.89 21.66
C ALA A 166 0.47 -5.89 21.30
N LEU A 167 1.70 -6.28 21.52
CA LEU A 167 2.87 -5.58 21.02
C LEU A 167 3.08 -5.95 19.54
N ASP A 168 4.01 -5.27 18.90
CA ASP A 168 4.28 -5.54 17.49
C ASP A 168 4.95 -6.90 17.22
N GLU A 169 5.62 -7.44 18.23
CA GLU A 169 6.25 -8.77 18.18
C GLU A 169 5.23 -9.88 17.96
N GLU A 170 4.06 -9.81 18.58
CA GLU A 170 2.99 -10.80 18.40
C GLU A 170 2.42 -10.78 16.98
N LEU A 171 2.55 -9.65 16.27
CA LEU A 171 2.08 -9.52 14.89
C LEU A 171 3.13 -9.93 13.83
N LEU A 172 4.37 -10.21 14.21
CA LEU A 172 5.44 -10.58 13.26
C LEU A 172 5.11 -11.80 12.41
N PRO A 173 4.54 -12.90 12.96
CA PRO A 173 4.20 -14.08 12.17
C PRO A 173 3.21 -13.77 11.04
N PHE A 174 2.22 -12.94 11.32
CA PHE A 174 1.17 -12.57 10.36
C PHE A 174 1.70 -11.63 9.27
N ARG A 175 2.52 -10.64 9.66
CA ARG A 175 3.23 -9.79 8.70
C ARG A 175 4.11 -10.61 7.75
N ALA A 176 4.85 -11.58 8.26
CA ALA A 176 5.68 -12.46 7.44
C ALA A 176 4.85 -13.26 6.42
N GLN A 177 3.68 -13.75 6.82
CA GLN A 177 2.76 -14.46 5.92
C GLN A 177 2.30 -13.59 4.76
N LEU A 178 1.96 -12.31 5.01
CA LEU A 178 1.55 -11.36 3.95
C LEU A 178 2.67 -11.09 2.95
N VAL A 179 3.90 -10.93 3.43
CA VAL A 179 5.08 -10.78 2.55
C VAL A 179 5.28 -12.03 1.70
N MET A 180 5.17 -13.22 2.30
CA MET A 180 5.29 -14.48 1.58
C MET A 180 4.15 -14.68 0.57
N ALA A 181 2.91 -14.34 0.92
CA ALA A 181 1.76 -14.42 0.02
C ALA A 181 1.94 -13.50 -1.20
N SER A 182 2.32 -12.23 -0.96
CA SER A 182 2.61 -11.27 -2.03
C SER A 182 3.72 -11.76 -2.95
N ARG A 183 4.78 -12.33 -2.38
CA ARG A 183 5.92 -12.85 -3.16
C ARG A 183 5.55 -14.08 -4.00
N ARG A 184 4.76 -15.01 -3.44
CA ARG A 184 4.26 -16.19 -4.17
C ARG A 184 3.38 -15.80 -5.35
N ALA A 185 2.52 -14.80 -5.16
CA ALA A 185 1.63 -14.29 -6.20
C ALA A 185 2.34 -13.42 -7.26
N GLY A 186 3.61 -13.02 -7.02
CA GLY A 186 4.37 -12.16 -7.93
C GLY A 186 3.87 -10.71 -8.00
N ILE A 187 3.10 -10.26 -7.01
CA ILE A 187 2.60 -8.89 -6.89
C ILE A 187 3.57 -7.98 -6.14
N GLY A 188 3.27 -6.68 -6.10
CA GLY A 188 4.07 -5.72 -5.32
C GLY A 188 4.12 -6.08 -3.83
N ALA A 189 5.22 -5.74 -3.15
CA ALA A 189 5.37 -5.94 -1.71
C ALA A 189 4.23 -5.25 -0.94
N PRO A 190 3.76 -5.82 0.19
CA PRO A 190 2.56 -5.35 0.88
C PRO A 190 2.76 -4.01 1.59
N ILE A 191 1.65 -3.38 1.98
CA ILE A 191 1.57 -2.14 2.76
C ILE A 191 1.27 -2.52 4.21
N ASP A 192 2.13 -2.10 5.16
CA ASP A 192 1.94 -2.39 6.60
C ASP A 192 0.84 -1.52 7.20
N GLY A 193 0.30 -1.98 8.32
CA GLY A 193 -0.76 -1.34 9.09
C GLY A 193 -0.40 0.03 9.65
N VAL A 194 -1.35 0.67 10.29
CA VAL A 194 -1.20 2.02 10.84
C VAL A 194 -0.36 2.05 12.11
N THR A 195 0.22 3.22 12.42
CA THR A 195 0.70 3.58 13.76
C THR A 195 -0.28 4.57 14.36
N THR A 196 -0.96 4.19 15.44
CA THR A 196 -2.03 5.01 16.05
C THR A 196 -1.50 6.22 16.80
N ALA A 197 -0.24 6.18 17.26
CA ALA A 197 0.41 7.28 17.94
C ALA A 197 0.83 8.39 16.95
N ILE A 198 -0.02 9.39 16.75
CA ILE A 198 0.16 10.45 15.73
C ILE A 198 1.40 11.31 16.01
N ASP A 199 1.66 11.64 17.28
CA ASP A 199 2.71 12.58 17.68
C ASP A 199 3.96 11.85 18.25
N ASN A 200 4.10 10.54 18.02
CA ASN A 200 5.24 9.75 18.47
C ASN A 200 6.11 9.31 17.29
N ALA A 201 7.07 10.17 16.94
CA ALA A 201 7.99 9.92 15.81
C ALA A 201 8.92 8.72 16.05
N GLU A 202 9.29 8.44 17.30
CA GLU A 202 10.14 7.30 17.67
C GLU A 202 9.41 5.98 17.39
N ARG A 203 8.17 5.86 17.89
CA ARG A 203 7.30 4.71 17.63
C ARG A 203 7.09 4.50 16.13
N LEU A 204 6.71 5.56 15.41
CA LEU A 204 6.53 5.48 13.96
C LEU A 204 7.80 5.03 13.25
N SER A 205 8.97 5.55 13.66
CA SER A 205 10.27 5.15 13.08
C SER A 205 10.58 3.68 13.33
N ALA A 206 10.31 3.17 14.53
CA ALA A 206 10.49 1.76 14.86
C ALA A 206 9.61 0.87 13.99
N ASP A 207 8.33 1.23 13.84
CA ASP A 207 7.35 0.51 13.04
C ASP A 207 7.75 0.46 11.57
N VAL A 208 8.13 1.60 10.97
CA VAL A 208 8.55 1.67 9.56
C VAL A 208 9.82 0.83 9.31
N ARG A 209 10.83 0.97 10.18
CA ARG A 209 12.07 0.18 10.04
C ARG A 209 11.80 -1.33 10.16
N ARG A 210 10.90 -1.73 11.05
CA ARG A 210 10.48 -3.14 11.17
C ARG A 210 9.78 -3.61 9.90
N ALA A 211 8.79 -2.87 9.40
CA ALA A 211 8.08 -3.18 8.17
C ALA A 211 9.05 -3.34 7.00
N ARG A 212 9.97 -2.39 6.81
CA ARG A 212 11.01 -2.45 5.77
C ARG A 212 11.91 -3.68 5.88
N ARG A 213 12.36 -4.03 7.10
CA ARG A 213 13.17 -5.25 7.32
C ARG A 213 12.42 -6.54 7.03
N LEU A 214 11.10 -6.56 7.22
CA LEU A 214 10.25 -7.71 6.91
C LEU A 214 9.94 -7.84 5.42
N GLY A 215 10.17 -6.79 4.61
CA GLY A 215 9.88 -6.80 3.18
C GLY A 215 8.60 -6.12 2.76
N PHE A 216 8.01 -5.28 3.61
CA PHE A 216 6.96 -4.34 3.23
C PHE A 216 7.56 -3.18 2.41
N ALA A 217 6.78 -2.63 1.48
CA ALA A 217 7.19 -1.48 0.66
C ALA A 217 6.49 -0.18 1.04
N GLY A 218 5.56 -0.21 1.99
CA GLY A 218 4.84 0.97 2.43
C GLY A 218 4.12 0.77 3.74
N LYS A 219 3.49 1.86 4.19
CA LYS A 219 2.74 1.92 5.44
C LYS A 219 1.49 2.78 5.28
N LEU A 220 0.40 2.30 5.87
CA LEU A 220 -0.83 3.08 6.04
C LEU A 220 -0.58 4.20 7.07
N CYS A 221 -1.01 5.41 6.72
CA CYS A 221 -0.89 6.62 7.54
C CYS A 221 -2.29 7.17 7.86
N ILE A 222 -2.49 7.62 9.09
CA ILE A 222 -3.75 8.21 9.56
C ILE A 222 -3.65 9.73 9.79
N HIS A 223 -2.46 10.29 9.62
CA HIS A 223 -2.24 11.72 9.77
C HIS A 223 -1.11 12.23 8.84
N PRO A 224 -1.25 13.44 8.23
CA PRO A 224 -0.24 13.99 7.34
C PRO A 224 1.16 14.14 7.96
N ARG A 225 1.25 14.36 9.28
CA ARG A 225 2.55 14.43 10.00
C ARG A 225 3.38 13.15 9.89
N GLN A 226 2.76 12.00 9.62
CA GLN A 226 3.46 10.72 9.48
C GLN A 226 4.16 10.58 8.12
N VAL A 227 3.66 11.26 7.09
CA VAL A 227 4.02 11.06 5.69
C VAL A 227 5.51 11.24 5.42
N THR A 228 6.07 12.39 5.80
CA THR A 228 7.48 12.70 5.53
C THR A 228 8.43 11.67 6.15
N LEU A 229 8.17 11.29 7.41
CA LEU A 229 9.00 10.32 8.12
C LEU A 229 8.90 8.93 7.47
N VAL A 230 7.69 8.50 7.11
CA VAL A 230 7.45 7.22 6.41
C VAL A 230 8.18 7.19 5.07
N ASN A 231 8.04 8.23 4.25
CA ASN A 231 8.73 8.34 2.95
C ASN A 231 10.25 8.27 3.10
N THR A 232 10.80 9.01 4.08
CA THR A 232 12.24 9.04 4.34
C THR A 232 12.78 7.68 4.75
N LEU A 233 12.06 6.95 5.62
CA LEU A 233 12.55 5.69 6.16
C LEU A 233 12.34 4.49 5.24
N PHE A 234 11.40 4.55 4.29
CA PHE A 234 11.28 3.54 3.24
C PHE A 234 12.26 3.78 2.09
N ALA A 235 12.66 5.03 1.85
CA ALA A 235 13.65 5.32 0.81
C ALA A 235 15.02 4.70 1.13
N PRO A 236 15.77 4.28 0.11
CA PRO A 236 17.16 3.90 0.29
C PRO A 236 17.99 5.05 0.85
N THR A 237 18.91 4.75 1.75
CA THR A 237 19.86 5.72 2.27
C THR A 237 20.96 6.02 1.25
N PRO A 238 21.65 7.18 1.35
CA PRO A 238 22.82 7.46 0.49
C PRO A 238 23.88 6.36 0.55
N ASP A 239 24.11 5.78 1.73
CA ASP A 239 25.08 4.69 1.93
C ASP A 239 24.64 3.40 1.23
N GLU A 240 23.33 3.07 1.29
CA GLU A 240 22.77 1.91 0.57
C GLU A 240 22.90 2.09 -0.94
N ILE A 241 22.62 3.28 -1.46
CA ILE A 241 22.75 3.61 -2.88
C ILE A 241 24.21 3.50 -3.32
N ALA A 242 25.13 4.09 -2.56
CA ALA A 242 26.55 4.03 -2.85
C ALA A 242 27.09 2.59 -2.82
N TRP A 243 26.66 1.79 -1.84
CA TRP A 243 27.00 0.36 -1.78
C TRP A 243 26.43 -0.40 -2.99
N ALA A 244 25.16 -0.22 -3.31
CA ALA A 244 24.51 -0.88 -4.42
C ALA A 244 25.17 -0.54 -5.77
N THR A 245 25.56 0.72 -5.97
CA THR A 245 26.29 1.17 -7.16
C THR A 245 27.64 0.44 -7.29
N ARG A 246 28.41 0.31 -6.18
CA ARG A 246 29.68 -0.43 -6.20
C ARG A 246 29.50 -1.91 -6.51
N VAL A 247 28.45 -2.54 -5.94
CA VAL A 247 28.13 -3.96 -6.19
C VAL A 247 27.82 -4.21 -7.65
N VAL A 248 26.92 -3.41 -8.25
CA VAL A 248 26.55 -3.56 -9.67
C VAL A 248 27.78 -3.35 -10.57
N ALA A 249 28.53 -2.27 -10.36
CA ALA A 249 29.73 -2.00 -11.16
C ALA A 249 30.80 -3.10 -11.08
N ALA A 250 31.04 -3.66 -9.89
CA ALA A 250 31.99 -4.75 -9.70
C ALA A 250 31.56 -6.05 -10.40
N THR A 251 30.24 -6.35 -10.37
CA THR A 251 29.66 -7.53 -11.01
C THR A 251 29.73 -7.43 -12.53
N ASP A 252 29.44 -6.25 -13.09
CA ASP A 252 29.54 -5.98 -14.53
C ASP A 252 31.00 -6.15 -15.04
N ALA A 253 31.96 -5.65 -14.27
CA ALA A 253 33.39 -5.78 -14.59
C ALA A 253 33.85 -7.23 -14.65
N THR A 254 33.27 -8.14 -13.86
CA THR A 254 33.62 -9.57 -13.82
C THR A 254 32.74 -10.45 -14.71
N ARG A 255 31.84 -9.86 -15.51
CA ARG A 255 30.86 -10.57 -16.34
C ARG A 255 30.03 -11.61 -15.56
N GLY A 256 29.66 -11.27 -14.33
CA GLY A 256 28.86 -12.14 -13.46
C GLY A 256 29.66 -13.16 -12.65
N GLY A 257 30.99 -13.12 -12.67
CA GLY A 257 31.82 -13.92 -11.80
C GLY A 257 31.77 -13.48 -10.34
N ALA A 258 32.11 -14.39 -9.42
CA ALA A 258 32.20 -14.06 -8.00
C ALA A 258 33.20 -12.92 -7.78
N VAL A 259 32.82 -11.89 -7.05
CA VAL A 259 33.63 -10.71 -6.76
C VAL A 259 33.47 -10.33 -5.28
N ALA A 260 34.48 -9.71 -4.69
CA ALA A 260 34.39 -9.14 -3.36
C ALA A 260 34.23 -7.62 -3.43
N VAL A 261 33.26 -7.10 -2.70
CA VAL A 261 33.04 -5.66 -2.51
C VAL A 261 33.01 -5.38 -1.02
N ASP A 262 33.78 -4.40 -0.58
CA ASP A 262 33.93 -4.02 0.83
C ASP A 262 34.28 -5.22 1.75
N GLY A 263 35.07 -6.18 1.24
CA GLY A 263 35.48 -7.39 1.97
C GLY A 263 34.42 -8.51 2.05
N MET A 264 33.27 -8.33 1.41
CA MET A 264 32.17 -9.32 1.38
C MET A 264 32.03 -9.92 -0.01
N MET A 265 31.75 -11.22 -0.07
CA MET A 265 31.46 -11.91 -1.32
C MET A 265 30.13 -11.43 -1.91
N VAL A 266 30.16 -11.10 -3.19
CA VAL A 266 28.99 -10.74 -3.99
C VAL A 266 28.62 -11.93 -4.86
N ASP A 267 27.41 -12.42 -4.64
CA ASP A 267 26.76 -13.46 -5.44
C ASP A 267 25.46 -12.94 -6.05
N THR A 268 24.72 -13.78 -6.75
CA THR A 268 23.45 -13.39 -7.39
C THR A 268 22.43 -12.77 -6.42
N PRO A 269 22.18 -13.32 -5.21
CA PRO A 269 21.28 -12.67 -4.23
C PRO A 269 21.72 -11.26 -3.83
N VAL A 270 23.01 -11.03 -3.65
CA VAL A 270 23.56 -9.71 -3.30
C VAL A 270 23.40 -8.73 -4.45
N LEU A 271 23.66 -9.17 -5.69
CA LEU A 271 23.43 -8.36 -6.89
C LEU A 271 21.96 -7.97 -7.04
N LEU A 272 21.04 -8.92 -6.90
CA LEU A 272 19.59 -8.65 -6.98
C LEU A 272 19.13 -7.65 -5.92
N ARG A 273 19.67 -7.74 -4.71
CA ARG A 273 19.42 -6.76 -3.64
C ARG A 273 19.94 -5.38 -4.04
N ALA A 274 21.14 -5.28 -4.59
CA ALA A 274 21.71 -4.00 -5.03
C ALA A 274 20.87 -3.37 -6.15
N GLN A 275 20.46 -4.15 -7.13
CA GLN A 275 19.57 -3.69 -8.21
C GLN A 275 18.21 -3.18 -7.68
N ALA A 276 17.62 -3.88 -6.71
CA ALA A 276 16.38 -3.45 -6.09
C ALA A 276 16.54 -2.09 -5.34
N ILE A 277 17.65 -1.91 -4.62
CA ILE A 277 17.95 -0.63 -3.95
C ILE A 277 18.07 0.52 -4.95
N LEU A 278 18.73 0.31 -6.10
CA LEU A 278 18.85 1.36 -7.12
C LEU A 278 17.51 1.65 -7.79
N ALA A 279 16.70 0.64 -8.06
CA ALA A 279 15.35 0.81 -8.61
C ALA A 279 14.41 1.58 -7.65
N ASP A 280 14.60 1.44 -6.34
CA ASP A 280 13.83 2.17 -5.33
C ASP A 280 14.33 3.63 -5.13
N ALA A 281 15.55 3.95 -5.62
CA ALA A 281 16.14 5.28 -5.51
C ALA A 281 15.67 6.24 -6.62
N ASP A 282 15.28 5.72 -7.79
CA ASP A 282 14.73 6.44 -8.93
C ASP A 282 13.24 6.82 -8.70
#